data_36c2e8daaaa150bdf78ae575063c5b58
#
_entry.id   36c2e8daaaa150bdf78ae575063c5b58
#
_cell.length_a   1.000
_cell.length_b   1.000
_cell.length_c   1.000
_cell.angle_alpha   90.00
_cell.angle_beta   90.00
_cell.angle_gamma   90.00
#
_symmetry.space_group_name_H-M   'P 1'
#
loop_
_entity.id
_entity.type
_entity.pdbx_description
1 polymer ?
#
loop_
_entity_poly.entity_id
_entity_poly.type
_entity_poly.pdbx_seq_one_letter_code
_entity_poly.pdbx_strand_id
1 'polypeptide(L)'
;MRNLKNITILIVSLFLTTQLIAKDKVYKLKMATTWGPTLSPLIDAAQNMAKYANEMSNGRLQIKVDSANKHKSPFGILDMVKAGQYDMGHSASYYFKGKDINTLPFTSMPFGLTAPEQYAWFYEGGGLELMQKVYAKHNVLSFPGGSTGVQMGGWFRKEIKSLDDLQGLKMRIPGFAGEIMARVGVQVTNIAPGELYTALDRNSIDALEWVGPSMDIKMGFHKIAPFYYTGWHEPASEMNFMVNKRVFNKLPKDLQKILTISMRVAAYDMYIQNYDMNATAWQKMKSEYPNIKVTTLPSDVMKALKKANSELRVELGAQSPLLKEVLDSQDNYIKRVREWTKMSDFLYLKDNI
;
A
#
# COMPACT_ATOMS: atom_id res chain seq x y z
N MET A 1 46.76 69.00 -48.97
CA MET A 1 45.37 68.62 -48.97
C MET A 1 45.27 67.27 -48.30
N ARG A 2 44.78 67.28 -47.10
CA ARG A 2 44.86 66.14 -46.18
C ARG A 2 43.56 65.42 -46.14
N ASN A 3 43.55 64.11 -46.50
CA ASN A 3 42.40 63.22 -46.40
C ASN A 3 42.25 62.77 -44.93
N LEU A 4 41.18 63.18 -44.31
CA LEU A 4 40.73 62.58 -43.03
C LEU A 4 39.93 61.35 -43.35
N LYS A 5 40.44 60.21 -43.01
CA LYS A 5 39.70 58.97 -43.01
C LYS A 5 38.85 58.87 -41.72
N ASN A 6 37.55 58.82 -41.88
CA ASN A 6 36.61 58.54 -40.79
C ASN A 6 36.73 57.08 -40.38
N ILE A 7 37.26 56.85 -39.18
CA ILE A 7 37.20 55.51 -38.52
C ILE A 7 35.91 55.45 -37.75
N THR A 8 34.93 54.74 -38.32
CA THR A 8 33.73 54.39 -37.58
C THR A 8 34.04 53.20 -36.65
N ILE A 9 34.17 53.46 -35.37
CA ILE A 9 34.32 52.42 -34.36
C ILE A 9 32.93 51.82 -34.10
N LEU A 10 32.72 50.62 -34.64
CA LEU A 10 31.55 49.81 -34.33
C LEU A 10 31.71 49.21 -32.95
N ILE A 11 31.09 49.82 -31.93
CA ILE A 11 30.99 49.26 -30.59
C ILE A 11 29.96 48.17 -30.64
N VAL A 12 30.38 46.94 -30.86
CA VAL A 12 29.57 45.75 -30.60
C VAL A 12 29.42 45.59 -29.09
N SER A 13 28.36 46.17 -28.53
CA SER A 13 27.96 45.91 -27.15
C SER A 13 27.48 44.47 -27.06
N LEU A 14 28.39 43.61 -26.64
CA LEU A 14 28.09 42.24 -26.25
C LEU A 14 27.21 42.30 -25.00
N PHE A 15 25.91 42.36 -25.15
CA PHE A 15 24.97 42.05 -24.05
C PHE A 15 25.18 40.61 -23.65
N LEU A 16 26.14 40.36 -22.77
CA LEU A 16 26.14 39.22 -21.90
C LEU A 16 24.92 39.36 -21.01
N THR A 17 23.78 38.83 -21.49
CA THR A 17 22.67 38.50 -20.61
C THR A 17 23.18 37.36 -19.72
N THR A 18 23.82 37.73 -18.60
CA THR A 18 23.88 36.83 -17.46
C THR A 18 22.44 36.63 -17.04
N GLN A 19 21.83 35.60 -17.61
CA GLN A 19 20.66 35.03 -16.96
C GLN A 19 21.14 34.68 -15.56
N LEU A 20 20.83 35.53 -14.59
CA LEU A 20 20.77 35.11 -13.20
C LEU A 20 19.80 33.92 -13.21
N ILE A 21 20.37 32.72 -13.27
CA ILE A 21 19.62 31.51 -13.00
C ILE A 21 19.18 31.69 -11.56
N ALA A 22 18.00 32.28 -11.38
CA ALA A 22 17.38 32.34 -10.08
C ALA A 22 17.37 30.89 -9.58
N LYS A 23 18.15 30.62 -8.54
CA LYS A 23 18.26 29.28 -7.98
C LYS A 23 16.84 28.83 -7.69
N ASP A 24 16.38 27.83 -8.44
CA ASP A 24 15.01 27.34 -8.33
C ASP A 24 14.67 27.05 -6.88
N LYS A 25 13.50 27.53 -6.45
CA LYS A 25 13.05 27.34 -5.06
C LYS A 25 12.95 25.86 -4.74
N VAL A 26 13.68 25.44 -3.71
CA VAL A 26 13.65 24.07 -3.19
C VAL A 26 12.53 23.93 -2.16
N TYR A 27 11.71 22.90 -2.33
CA TYR A 27 10.64 22.53 -1.42
C TYR A 27 11.08 21.29 -0.64
N LYS A 28 11.29 21.46 0.65
CA LYS A 28 11.69 20.39 1.57
C LYS A 28 10.45 19.86 2.28
N LEU A 29 10.16 18.57 2.10
CA LEU A 29 9.03 17.89 2.69
C LEU A 29 9.50 16.76 3.61
N LYS A 30 8.66 16.39 4.58
CA LYS A 30 8.89 15.26 5.48
C LYS A 30 7.77 14.24 5.29
N MET A 31 8.13 12.95 5.17
CA MET A 31 7.21 11.84 5.08
C MET A 31 7.39 10.89 6.26
N ALA A 32 6.31 10.57 6.96
CA ALA A 32 6.27 9.49 7.94
C ALA A 32 5.79 8.19 7.30
N THR A 33 6.34 7.03 7.72
CA THR A 33 5.88 5.72 7.23
C THR A 33 5.50 4.79 8.36
N THR A 34 4.53 3.90 8.11
CA THR A 34 4.18 2.80 9.02
C THR A 34 5.30 1.76 9.16
N TRP A 35 6.26 1.77 8.24
CA TRP A 35 7.24 0.73 8.03
C TRP A 35 8.54 0.98 8.78
N GLY A 36 9.11 -0.08 9.36
CA GLY A 36 10.47 -0.08 9.86
C GLY A 36 11.50 -0.02 8.72
N PRO A 37 12.77 0.34 9.02
CA PRO A 37 13.79 0.57 8.00
C PRO A 37 14.21 -0.68 7.20
N THR A 38 13.84 -1.87 7.68
CA THR A 38 14.19 -3.16 7.05
C THR A 38 13.02 -3.83 6.33
N LEU A 39 11.85 -3.19 6.31
CA LEU A 39 10.63 -3.75 5.71
C LEU A 39 10.53 -3.43 4.20
N SER A 40 11.52 -3.92 3.43
CA SER A 40 11.47 -3.93 1.95
C SER A 40 10.41 -4.95 1.48
N PRO A 41 9.58 -4.63 0.44
CA PRO A 41 9.60 -3.43 -0.40
C PRO A 41 8.74 -2.26 0.11
N LEU A 42 8.08 -2.38 1.26
CA LEU A 42 7.18 -1.36 1.79
C LEU A 42 7.88 -0.01 2.06
N ILE A 43 9.05 -0.06 2.71
CA ILE A 43 9.83 1.17 2.94
C ILE A 43 10.48 1.69 1.65
N ASP A 44 10.83 0.79 0.74
CA ASP A 44 11.48 1.13 -0.52
C ASP A 44 10.54 1.96 -1.40
N ALA A 45 9.24 1.68 -1.41
CA ALA A 45 8.25 2.47 -2.14
C ALA A 45 8.29 3.95 -1.74
N ALA A 46 8.35 4.24 -0.44
CA ALA A 46 8.45 5.61 0.06
C ALA A 46 9.79 6.27 -0.31
N GLN A 47 10.88 5.52 -0.23
CA GLN A 47 12.23 6.01 -0.57
C GLN A 47 12.38 6.23 -2.08
N ASN A 48 11.90 5.31 -2.91
CA ASN A 48 11.92 5.43 -4.37
C ASN A 48 11.07 6.61 -4.84
N MET A 49 9.87 6.79 -4.26
CA MET A 49 9.04 7.95 -4.57
C MET A 49 9.78 9.27 -4.27
N ALA A 50 10.44 9.36 -3.11
CA ALA A 50 11.23 10.54 -2.74
C ALA A 50 12.41 10.77 -3.70
N LYS A 51 13.07 9.70 -4.13
CA LYS A 51 14.16 9.73 -5.12
C LYS A 51 13.64 10.23 -6.46
N TYR A 52 12.56 9.64 -6.99
CA TYR A 52 11.99 10.03 -8.29
C TYR A 52 11.50 11.49 -8.29
N ALA A 53 10.84 11.91 -7.22
CA ALA A 53 10.43 13.30 -7.08
C ALA A 53 11.62 14.28 -7.10
N ASN A 54 12.72 13.92 -6.46
CA ASN A 54 13.96 14.71 -6.47
C ASN A 54 14.58 14.77 -7.87
N GLU A 55 14.77 13.61 -8.51
CA GLU A 55 15.39 13.51 -9.83
C GLU A 55 14.58 14.23 -10.91
N MET A 56 13.27 13.96 -11.01
CA MET A 56 12.40 14.58 -12.02
C MET A 56 12.21 16.09 -11.81
N SER A 57 12.41 16.60 -10.59
CA SER A 57 12.30 18.01 -10.28
C SER A 57 13.64 18.78 -10.33
N ASN A 58 14.72 18.16 -10.80
CA ASN A 58 16.08 18.71 -10.74
C ASN A 58 16.46 19.21 -9.32
N GLY A 59 16.11 18.43 -8.28
CA GLY A 59 16.40 18.73 -6.90
C GLY A 59 15.46 19.75 -6.23
N ARG A 60 14.42 20.21 -6.93
CA ARG A 60 13.44 21.17 -6.38
C ARG A 60 12.50 20.55 -5.34
N LEU A 61 12.21 19.23 -5.43
CA LEU A 61 11.49 18.47 -4.41
C LEU A 61 12.49 17.62 -3.63
N GLN A 62 12.63 17.89 -2.34
CA GLN A 62 13.48 17.12 -1.43
C GLN A 62 12.60 16.53 -0.33
N ILE A 63 12.41 15.22 -0.34
CA ILE A 63 11.51 14.54 0.60
C ILE A 63 12.32 13.67 1.53
N LYS A 64 12.32 14.02 2.83
CA LYS A 64 12.94 13.19 3.87
C LYS A 64 11.94 12.14 4.34
N VAL A 65 12.29 10.87 4.21
CA VAL A 65 11.49 9.75 4.67
C VAL A 65 11.93 9.32 6.06
N ASP A 66 11.02 9.36 7.02
CA ASP A 66 11.22 8.87 8.38
C ASP A 66 10.44 7.55 8.57
N SER A 67 11.18 6.47 8.87
CA SER A 67 10.62 5.16 9.20
C SER A 67 9.98 5.14 10.60
N ALA A 68 9.15 4.11 10.88
CA ALA A 68 8.36 3.99 12.09
C ALA A 68 9.18 4.14 13.39
N ASN A 69 10.42 3.68 13.41
CA ASN A 69 11.31 3.79 14.57
C ASN A 69 11.74 5.24 14.88
N LYS A 70 11.58 6.18 13.96
CA LYS A 70 11.90 7.60 14.18
C LYS A 70 10.79 8.34 14.92
N HIS A 71 9.52 8.10 14.55
CA HIS A 71 8.37 8.78 15.17
C HIS A 71 7.61 7.89 16.17
N LYS A 72 7.87 6.58 16.23
CA LYS A 72 7.34 5.61 17.21
C LYS A 72 5.80 5.48 17.24
N SER A 73 5.12 5.89 16.16
CA SER A 73 3.67 5.83 16.03
C SER A 73 3.25 5.27 14.66
N PRO A 74 3.46 3.99 14.39
CA PRO A 74 3.27 3.39 13.07
C PRO A 74 1.82 3.50 12.56
N PHE A 75 0.82 3.51 13.43
CA PHE A 75 -0.59 3.66 13.07
C PHE A 75 -1.12 5.10 13.19
N GLY A 76 -0.25 6.05 13.55
CA GLY A 76 -0.59 7.47 13.69
C GLY A 76 -0.39 8.32 12.42
N ILE A 77 -0.06 7.72 11.28
CA ILE A 77 0.37 8.44 10.09
C ILE A 77 -0.68 9.42 9.57
N LEU A 78 -1.96 9.01 9.50
CA LEU A 78 -3.04 9.89 9.07
C LEU A 78 -3.14 11.15 9.95
N ASP A 79 -3.05 10.98 11.28
CA ASP A 79 -3.15 12.12 12.21
C ASP A 79 -1.96 13.05 12.09
N MET A 80 -0.75 12.50 11.93
CA MET A 80 0.46 13.31 11.75
C MET A 80 0.39 14.15 10.49
N VAL A 81 -0.09 13.59 9.37
CA VAL A 81 -0.27 14.32 8.11
C VAL A 81 -1.40 15.33 8.22
N LYS A 82 -2.55 14.94 8.81
CA LYS A 82 -3.68 15.83 9.05
C LYS A 82 -3.30 17.05 9.90
N ALA A 83 -2.53 16.83 10.96
CA ALA A 83 -2.07 17.88 11.87
C ALA A 83 -0.91 18.72 11.30
N GLY A 84 -0.29 18.31 10.19
CA GLY A 84 0.87 18.99 9.59
C GLY A 84 2.18 18.75 10.36
N GLN A 85 2.26 17.73 11.21
CA GLN A 85 3.52 17.29 11.84
C GLN A 85 4.46 16.69 10.79
N TYR A 86 3.88 16.05 9.79
CA TYR A 86 4.50 15.59 8.57
C TYR A 86 3.72 16.12 7.36
N ASP A 87 4.45 16.42 6.30
CA ASP A 87 3.86 16.90 5.04
C ASP A 87 3.20 15.77 4.25
N MET A 88 3.75 14.58 4.39
CA MET A 88 3.35 13.36 3.67
C MET A 88 3.35 12.15 4.61
N GLY A 89 2.67 11.11 4.16
CA GLY A 89 2.67 9.81 4.83
C GLY A 89 2.64 8.65 3.84
N HIS A 90 3.14 7.48 4.26
CA HIS A 90 2.98 6.22 3.54
C HIS A 90 2.56 5.12 4.49
N SER A 91 1.40 4.50 4.23
CA SER A 91 0.75 3.56 5.13
C SER A 91 -0.22 2.65 4.36
N ALA A 92 -1.04 1.89 5.09
CA ALA A 92 -2.18 1.17 4.55
C ALA A 92 -3.48 1.77 5.09
N SER A 93 -4.43 2.07 4.20
CA SER A 93 -5.68 2.77 4.53
C SER A 93 -6.50 2.06 5.60
N TYR A 94 -6.50 0.75 5.66
CA TYR A 94 -7.27 -0.02 6.64
C TYR A 94 -6.81 0.17 8.10
N TYR A 95 -5.58 0.63 8.33
CA TYR A 95 -5.11 0.95 9.69
C TYR A 95 -5.86 2.12 10.31
N PHE A 96 -6.57 2.89 9.50
CA PHE A 96 -7.32 4.07 9.96
C PHE A 96 -8.80 3.78 10.21
N LYS A 97 -9.26 2.52 10.12
CA LYS A 97 -10.67 2.14 10.30
C LYS A 97 -11.29 2.65 11.61
N GLY A 98 -10.53 2.67 12.70
CA GLY A 98 -10.99 3.18 13.99
C GLY A 98 -11.19 4.71 14.04
N LYS A 99 -10.70 5.44 13.03
CA LYS A 99 -10.87 6.89 12.87
C LYS A 99 -11.87 7.23 11.79
N ASP A 100 -11.87 6.43 10.73
CA ASP A 100 -12.76 6.57 9.59
C ASP A 100 -12.96 5.23 8.90
N ILE A 101 -14.12 4.62 9.11
CA ILE A 101 -14.47 3.32 8.52
C ILE A 101 -14.40 3.34 6.98
N ASN A 102 -14.59 4.52 6.36
CA ASN A 102 -14.59 4.67 4.91
C ASN A 102 -13.20 4.45 4.28
N THR A 103 -12.12 4.49 5.09
CA THR A 103 -10.76 4.21 4.60
C THR A 103 -10.51 2.72 4.37
N LEU A 104 -11.33 1.86 4.99
CA LEU A 104 -11.14 0.42 5.05
C LEU A 104 -10.99 -0.27 3.67
N PRO A 105 -11.80 0.03 2.63
CA PRO A 105 -11.80 -0.72 1.39
C PRO A 105 -10.61 -0.45 0.45
N PHE A 106 -9.83 0.61 0.68
CA PHE A 106 -8.82 1.04 -0.30
C PHE A 106 -7.53 0.23 -0.24
N THR A 107 -7.24 -0.45 0.87
CA THR A 107 -6.09 -1.36 0.94
C THR A 107 -6.43 -2.69 0.32
N SER A 108 -7.40 -3.40 0.87
CA SER A 108 -7.83 -4.70 0.36
C SER A 108 -9.26 -5.02 0.79
N MET A 109 -9.92 -5.82 -0.04
CA MET A 109 -11.21 -6.41 0.29
C MET A 109 -11.11 -7.93 0.11
N PRO A 110 -11.48 -8.73 1.13
CA PRO A 110 -11.52 -10.18 0.99
C PRO A 110 -12.37 -10.60 -0.19
N PHE A 111 -11.86 -11.55 -0.99
CA PHE A 111 -12.48 -12.01 -2.25
C PHE A 111 -12.64 -10.91 -3.32
N GLY A 112 -11.96 -9.78 -3.13
CA GLY A 112 -12.04 -8.58 -3.95
C GLY A 112 -11.16 -8.58 -5.19
N LEU A 113 -10.78 -7.37 -5.63
CA LEU A 113 -9.94 -7.11 -6.79
C LEU A 113 -8.51 -7.63 -6.59
N THR A 114 -7.93 -8.26 -7.60
CA THR A 114 -6.48 -8.50 -7.68
C THR A 114 -5.74 -7.20 -7.94
N ALA A 115 -4.40 -7.17 -7.76
CA ALA A 115 -3.64 -5.94 -7.91
C ALA A 115 -3.81 -5.26 -9.28
N PRO A 116 -3.74 -5.95 -10.44
CA PRO A 116 -4.02 -5.32 -11.73
C PRO A 116 -5.46 -4.78 -11.83
N GLU A 117 -6.44 -5.53 -11.34
CA GLU A 117 -7.84 -5.11 -11.31
C GLU A 117 -8.04 -3.88 -10.41
N GLN A 118 -7.34 -3.82 -9.26
CA GLN A 118 -7.43 -2.71 -8.31
C GLN A 118 -6.79 -1.43 -8.87
N TYR A 119 -5.62 -1.53 -9.53
CA TYR A 119 -5.03 -0.39 -10.25
C TYR A 119 -5.94 0.11 -11.36
N ALA A 120 -6.53 -0.79 -12.15
CA ALA A 120 -7.48 -0.41 -13.18
C ALA A 120 -8.74 0.25 -12.58
N TRP A 121 -9.24 -0.22 -11.44
CA TRP A 121 -10.32 0.43 -10.72
C TRP A 121 -9.93 1.83 -10.22
N PHE A 122 -8.74 1.99 -9.64
CA PHE A 122 -8.29 3.29 -9.16
C PHE A 122 -8.20 4.32 -10.30
N TYR A 123 -7.60 3.96 -11.43
CA TYR A 123 -7.25 4.93 -12.46
C TYR A 123 -8.29 5.06 -13.59
N GLU A 124 -9.15 4.04 -13.79
CA GLU A 124 -10.15 4.01 -14.90
C GLU A 124 -11.57 3.67 -14.40
N GLY A 125 -11.71 3.26 -13.15
CA GLY A 125 -12.98 2.83 -12.54
C GLY A 125 -13.57 3.80 -11.53
N GLY A 126 -13.01 5.00 -11.35
CA GLY A 126 -13.49 6.00 -10.40
C GLY A 126 -13.00 5.80 -8.96
N GLY A 127 -12.13 4.82 -8.72
CA GLY A 127 -11.64 4.50 -7.36
C GLY A 127 -10.78 5.61 -6.76
N LEU A 128 -10.00 6.32 -7.57
CA LEU A 128 -9.17 7.43 -7.09
C LEU A 128 -10.03 8.62 -6.64
N GLU A 129 -11.08 8.95 -7.36
CA GLU A 129 -12.04 10.00 -7.00
C GLU A 129 -12.73 9.68 -5.68
N LEU A 130 -13.16 8.42 -5.50
CA LEU A 130 -13.75 7.95 -4.24
C LEU A 130 -12.75 8.01 -3.09
N MET A 131 -11.48 7.63 -3.32
CA MET A 131 -10.41 7.77 -2.33
C MET A 131 -10.23 9.24 -1.94
N GLN A 132 -10.16 10.17 -2.90
CA GLN A 132 -10.07 11.60 -2.62
C GLN A 132 -11.27 12.09 -1.82
N LYS A 133 -12.48 11.65 -2.16
CA LYS A 133 -13.73 12.00 -1.45
C LYS A 133 -13.70 11.57 0.03
N VAL A 134 -13.21 10.36 0.30
CA VAL A 134 -13.06 9.85 1.67
C VAL A 134 -12.03 10.65 2.46
N TYR A 135 -10.86 10.92 1.87
CA TYR A 135 -9.78 11.62 2.56
C TYR A 135 -9.97 13.15 2.67
N ALA A 136 -10.92 13.73 1.92
CA ALA A 136 -11.16 15.18 1.91
C ALA A 136 -11.44 15.76 3.31
N LYS A 137 -12.23 15.07 4.15
CA LYS A 137 -12.54 15.50 5.51
C LYS A 137 -11.34 15.51 6.46
N HIS A 138 -10.27 14.81 6.09
CA HIS A 138 -9.00 14.79 6.82
C HIS A 138 -8.01 15.86 6.36
N ASN A 139 -8.39 16.72 5.40
CA ASN A 139 -7.49 17.68 4.77
C ASN A 139 -6.22 17.03 4.17
N VAL A 140 -6.39 15.82 3.65
CA VAL A 140 -5.36 14.98 3.05
C VAL A 140 -5.78 14.60 1.64
N LEU A 141 -4.83 14.58 0.72
CA LEU A 141 -4.94 13.91 -0.58
C LEU A 141 -4.31 12.53 -0.44
N SER A 142 -4.99 11.49 -0.93
CA SER A 142 -4.51 10.12 -0.87
C SER A 142 -4.38 9.53 -2.27
N PHE A 143 -3.30 8.77 -2.50
CA PHE A 143 -2.98 8.16 -3.78
C PHE A 143 -2.54 6.72 -3.56
N PRO A 144 -2.73 5.80 -4.53
CA PRO A 144 -2.12 4.48 -4.48
C PRO A 144 -0.62 4.56 -4.21
N GLY A 145 -0.13 3.70 -3.35
CA GLY A 145 1.23 3.78 -2.79
C GLY A 145 2.05 2.50 -2.94
N GLY A 146 1.52 1.49 -3.62
CA GLY A 146 2.17 0.22 -3.89
C GLY A 146 1.40 -0.98 -3.38
N SER A 147 1.35 -2.03 -4.17
CA SER A 147 0.63 -3.24 -3.83
C SER A 147 1.58 -4.40 -3.50
N THR A 148 1.20 -5.20 -2.51
CA THR A 148 1.88 -6.47 -2.25
C THR A 148 1.39 -7.60 -3.18
N GLY A 149 0.39 -7.35 -4.02
CA GLY A 149 -0.29 -8.41 -4.76
C GLY A 149 -1.06 -9.34 -3.81
N VAL A 150 -1.26 -10.57 -4.24
CA VAL A 150 -1.93 -11.60 -3.42
C VAL A 150 -1.06 -11.94 -2.21
N GLN A 151 -1.62 -11.80 -1.03
CA GLN A 151 -0.97 -12.20 0.21
C GLN A 151 -1.32 -13.63 0.61
N MET A 152 -0.45 -14.25 1.42
CA MET A 152 -0.72 -15.55 2.03
C MET A 152 -1.67 -15.41 3.23
N GLY A 153 -2.45 -16.45 3.51
CA GLY A 153 -3.47 -16.46 4.56
C GLY A 153 -2.93 -16.46 5.99
N GLY A 154 -1.62 -16.58 6.15
CA GLY A 154 -0.93 -16.43 7.42
C GLY A 154 -0.30 -17.71 7.99
N TRP A 155 0.34 -17.54 9.13
CA TRP A 155 1.09 -18.53 9.88
C TRP A 155 0.33 -18.96 11.13
N PHE A 156 0.20 -20.27 11.32
CA PHE A 156 -0.55 -20.85 12.42
C PHE A 156 0.31 -21.86 13.18
N ARG A 157 0.23 -21.84 14.52
CA ARG A 157 0.90 -22.84 15.38
C ARG A 157 0.28 -24.23 15.23
N LYS A 158 -1.03 -24.27 15.00
CA LYS A 158 -1.82 -25.51 14.84
C LYS A 158 -2.48 -25.52 13.47
N GLU A 159 -2.67 -26.72 12.95
CA GLU A 159 -3.43 -26.93 11.73
C GLU A 159 -4.92 -26.60 11.94
N ILE A 160 -5.51 -25.90 11.01
CA ILE A 160 -6.96 -25.66 10.98
C ILE A 160 -7.61 -26.72 10.10
N LYS A 161 -8.39 -27.60 10.71
CA LYS A 161 -9.06 -28.73 10.05
C LYS A 161 -10.55 -28.49 9.88
N SER A 162 -11.12 -27.59 10.66
CA SER A 162 -12.55 -27.28 10.65
C SER A 162 -12.79 -25.86 11.20
N LEU A 163 -14.04 -25.41 11.11
CA LEU A 163 -14.49 -24.13 11.69
C LEU A 163 -14.32 -24.09 13.22
N ASP A 164 -14.39 -25.24 13.89
CA ASP A 164 -14.23 -25.32 15.34
C ASP A 164 -12.83 -24.94 15.80
N ASP A 165 -11.80 -25.19 14.98
CA ASP A 165 -10.42 -24.82 15.27
C ASP A 165 -10.18 -23.30 15.30
N LEU A 166 -11.11 -22.52 14.77
CA LEU A 166 -11.07 -21.05 14.81
C LEU A 166 -11.66 -20.48 16.09
N GLN A 167 -12.42 -21.25 16.87
CA GLN A 167 -13.08 -20.78 18.08
C GLN A 167 -12.05 -20.40 19.14
N GLY A 168 -12.02 -19.11 19.52
CA GLY A 168 -11.10 -18.58 20.52
C GLY A 168 -9.65 -18.47 20.07
N LEU A 169 -9.30 -18.80 18.84
CA LEU A 169 -7.96 -18.62 18.26
C LEU A 169 -7.55 -17.15 18.35
N LYS A 170 -6.42 -16.87 18.95
CA LYS A 170 -5.86 -15.49 19.03
C LYS A 170 -5.06 -15.21 17.77
N MET A 171 -5.56 -14.33 16.92
CA MET A 171 -4.89 -14.03 15.65
C MET A 171 -4.68 -12.53 15.44
N ARG A 172 -3.49 -12.17 14.98
CA ARG A 172 -3.26 -10.85 14.40
C ARG A 172 -3.65 -10.88 12.93
N ILE A 173 -4.67 -10.13 12.60
CA ILE A 173 -5.10 -9.90 11.22
C ILE A 173 -5.82 -8.55 11.14
N PRO A 174 -5.34 -7.60 10.30
CA PRO A 174 -5.90 -6.26 10.21
C PRO A 174 -7.08 -6.18 9.23
N GLY A 175 -7.63 -4.99 9.12
CA GLY A 175 -8.53 -4.62 8.05
C GLY A 175 -9.88 -5.32 8.09
N PHE A 176 -10.45 -5.49 6.91
CA PHE A 176 -11.75 -6.13 6.72
C PHE A 176 -11.70 -7.62 7.05
N ALA A 177 -10.55 -8.25 6.76
CA ALA A 177 -10.35 -9.66 7.08
C ALA A 177 -10.39 -9.95 8.59
N GLY A 178 -9.88 -9.03 9.41
CA GLY A 178 -9.99 -9.13 10.86
C GLY A 178 -11.45 -9.12 11.34
N GLU A 179 -12.29 -8.26 10.78
CA GLU A 179 -13.73 -8.23 11.10
C GLU A 179 -14.43 -9.54 10.71
N ILE A 180 -14.05 -10.13 9.57
CA ILE A 180 -14.60 -11.42 9.11
C ILE A 180 -14.16 -12.56 10.03
N MET A 181 -12.87 -12.61 10.39
CA MET A 181 -12.34 -13.65 11.29
C MET A 181 -12.99 -13.56 12.69
N ALA A 182 -13.26 -12.37 13.19
CA ALA A 182 -13.98 -12.19 14.46
C ALA A 182 -15.39 -12.79 14.40
N ARG A 183 -16.09 -12.72 13.26
CA ARG A 183 -17.44 -13.29 13.08
C ARG A 183 -17.47 -14.81 13.06
N VAL A 184 -16.36 -15.45 12.75
CA VAL A 184 -16.22 -16.89 12.79
C VAL A 184 -15.55 -17.41 14.08
N GLY A 185 -15.47 -16.58 15.12
CA GLY A 185 -15.04 -16.97 16.46
C GLY A 185 -13.58 -16.69 16.81
N VAL A 186 -12.81 -16.06 15.93
CA VAL A 186 -11.41 -15.71 16.19
C VAL A 186 -11.32 -14.48 17.09
N GLN A 187 -10.41 -14.51 18.06
CA GLN A 187 -10.05 -13.35 18.88
C GLN A 187 -9.00 -12.51 18.14
N VAL A 188 -9.48 -11.47 17.45
CA VAL A 188 -8.66 -10.66 16.54
C VAL A 188 -7.98 -9.50 17.28
N THR A 189 -6.71 -9.28 16.94
CA THR A 189 -5.95 -8.11 17.39
C THR A 189 -5.21 -7.46 16.21
N ASN A 190 -4.91 -6.16 16.35
CA ASN A 190 -4.10 -5.43 15.37
C ASN A 190 -2.79 -4.99 16.04
N ILE A 191 -1.70 -5.66 15.68
CA ILE A 191 -0.35 -5.44 16.22
C ILE A 191 0.52 -4.81 15.12
N ALA A 192 1.35 -3.84 15.48
CA ALA A 192 2.26 -3.18 14.56
C ALA A 192 3.31 -4.15 13.98
N PRO A 193 3.77 -3.93 12.73
CA PRO A 193 4.70 -4.85 12.05
C PRO A 193 5.93 -5.23 12.85
N GLY A 194 6.55 -4.28 13.54
CA GLY A 194 7.77 -4.53 14.33
C GLY A 194 7.59 -5.40 15.58
N GLU A 195 6.35 -5.69 15.99
CA GLU A 195 6.02 -6.43 17.21
C GLU A 195 5.52 -7.85 16.93
N LEU A 196 5.28 -8.21 15.66
CA LEU A 196 4.62 -9.46 15.26
C LEU A 196 5.38 -10.72 15.73
N TYR A 197 6.69 -10.76 15.47
CA TYR A 197 7.52 -11.89 15.88
C TYR A 197 7.45 -12.10 17.39
N THR A 198 7.62 -11.05 18.17
CA THR A 198 7.59 -11.11 19.64
C THR A 198 6.23 -11.55 20.16
N ALA A 199 5.13 -11.07 19.56
CA ALA A 199 3.78 -11.46 19.95
C ALA A 199 3.53 -12.97 19.70
N LEU A 200 3.97 -13.48 18.55
CA LEU A 200 3.89 -14.90 18.23
C LEU A 200 4.80 -15.73 19.17
N ASP A 201 6.06 -15.34 19.35
CA ASP A 201 7.05 -16.05 20.17
C ASP A 201 6.59 -16.17 21.63
N ARG A 202 6.03 -15.12 22.21
CA ARG A 202 5.53 -15.08 23.58
C ARG A 202 4.14 -15.69 23.78
N ASN A 203 3.56 -16.35 22.77
CA ASN A 203 2.21 -16.93 22.82
C ASN A 203 1.09 -15.90 23.11
N SER A 204 1.34 -14.60 22.86
CA SER A 204 0.29 -13.58 22.95
C SER A 204 -0.75 -13.76 21.83
N ILE A 205 -0.32 -14.35 20.71
CA ILE A 205 -1.15 -14.77 19.58
C ILE A 205 -0.80 -16.20 19.16
N ASP A 206 -1.76 -16.92 18.59
CA ASP A 206 -1.63 -18.29 18.08
C ASP A 206 -1.36 -18.33 16.58
N ALA A 207 -1.75 -17.25 15.89
CA ALA A 207 -1.62 -17.09 14.46
C ALA A 207 -1.42 -15.63 14.08
N LEU A 208 -0.83 -15.40 12.92
CA LEU A 208 -0.76 -14.08 12.30
C LEU A 208 -0.76 -14.18 10.77
N GLU A 209 -1.26 -13.16 10.16
CA GLU A 209 -1.10 -12.88 8.75
C GLU A 209 -0.08 -11.72 8.59
N TRP A 210 0.72 -11.75 7.52
CA TRP A 210 1.63 -10.66 7.22
C TRP A 210 1.60 -10.30 5.73
N VAL A 211 2.43 -10.89 4.88
CA VAL A 211 2.43 -10.56 3.45
C VAL A 211 2.58 -11.82 2.59
N GLY A 212 3.76 -12.37 2.53
CA GLY A 212 4.11 -13.48 1.66
C GLY A 212 5.54 -13.95 1.87
N PRO A 213 6.01 -14.96 1.14
CA PRO A 213 7.26 -15.66 1.43
C PRO A 213 8.46 -14.76 1.63
N SER A 214 8.60 -13.70 0.81
CA SER A 214 9.77 -12.82 0.84
C SER A 214 9.94 -12.04 2.14
N MET A 215 8.83 -11.59 2.70
CA MET A 215 8.82 -10.82 3.96
C MET A 215 8.66 -11.75 5.16
N ASP A 216 7.81 -12.75 5.07
CA ASP A 216 7.42 -13.64 6.16
C ASP A 216 8.61 -14.48 6.64
N ILE A 217 9.41 -15.02 5.71
CA ILE A 217 10.62 -15.80 6.05
C ILE A 217 11.67 -14.91 6.75
N LYS A 218 11.84 -13.66 6.30
CA LYS A 218 12.75 -12.71 6.94
C LYS A 218 12.31 -12.36 8.38
N MET A 219 11.00 -12.32 8.61
CA MET A 219 10.43 -12.10 9.94
C MET A 219 10.57 -13.31 10.87
N GLY A 220 10.84 -14.51 10.31
CA GLY A 220 11.13 -15.71 11.11
C GLY A 220 9.90 -16.46 11.64
N PHE A 221 8.68 -16.16 11.20
CA PHE A 221 7.44 -16.78 11.70
C PHE A 221 7.42 -18.30 11.56
N HIS A 222 8.02 -18.83 10.49
CA HIS A 222 8.15 -20.27 10.23
C HIS A 222 8.88 -21.06 11.33
N LYS A 223 9.71 -20.39 12.17
CA LYS A 223 10.41 -21.02 13.28
C LYS A 223 9.48 -21.36 14.43
N ILE A 224 8.31 -20.71 14.50
CA ILE A 224 7.37 -20.79 15.59
C ILE A 224 6.05 -21.43 15.16
N ALA A 225 5.58 -21.12 13.95
CA ALA A 225 4.31 -21.54 13.41
C ALA A 225 4.53 -22.25 12.06
N PRO A 226 4.41 -23.61 12.02
CA PRO A 226 4.78 -24.37 10.83
C PRO A 226 3.71 -24.43 9.73
N PHE A 227 2.45 -24.02 10.03
CA PHE A 227 1.36 -24.09 9.06
C PHE A 227 1.20 -22.76 8.35
N TYR A 228 1.39 -22.75 7.02
CA TYR A 228 1.34 -21.58 6.18
C TYR A 228 0.19 -21.69 5.18
N TYR A 229 -0.82 -20.84 5.34
CA TYR A 229 -2.05 -20.93 4.55
C TYR A 229 -2.01 -20.05 3.31
N THR A 230 -2.62 -20.53 2.22
CA THR A 230 -2.81 -19.72 1.01
C THR A 230 -3.81 -18.60 1.24
N GLY A 231 -3.69 -17.54 0.45
CA GLY A 231 -4.46 -16.31 0.62
C GLY A 231 -5.94 -16.44 0.24
N TRP A 232 -6.77 -15.73 0.98
CA TRP A 232 -8.20 -15.58 0.73
C TRP A 232 -8.67 -14.12 0.95
N HIS A 233 -7.93 -13.36 1.73
CA HIS A 233 -8.34 -12.11 2.35
C HIS A 233 -7.78 -10.87 1.65
N GLU A 234 -6.58 -10.94 1.12
CA GLU A 234 -5.89 -9.84 0.44
C GLU A 234 -5.41 -10.25 -0.96
N PRO A 235 -6.34 -10.25 -1.94
CA PRO A 235 -5.98 -10.52 -3.34
C PRO A 235 -5.15 -9.41 -3.98
N ALA A 236 -5.20 -8.21 -3.38
CA ALA A 236 -4.30 -7.08 -3.53
C ALA A 236 -4.25 -6.38 -2.18
N SER A 237 -3.10 -5.87 -1.78
CA SER A 237 -2.98 -5.05 -0.57
C SER A 237 -2.26 -3.77 -0.95
N GLU A 238 -3.07 -2.76 -1.25
CA GLU A 238 -2.59 -1.46 -1.72
C GLU A 238 -2.25 -0.56 -0.55
N MET A 239 -1.03 -0.08 -0.53
CA MET A 239 -0.60 1.00 0.35
C MET A 239 -1.13 2.34 -0.17
N ASN A 240 -0.99 3.38 0.63
CA ASN A 240 -1.34 4.70 0.15
C ASN A 240 -0.30 5.76 0.53
N PHE A 241 -0.01 6.63 -0.43
CA PHE A 241 0.63 7.90 -0.16
C PHE A 241 -0.42 8.91 0.28
N MET A 242 -0.10 9.64 1.33
CA MET A 242 -0.91 10.74 1.84
C MET A 242 -0.12 12.04 1.74
N VAL A 243 -0.77 13.12 1.31
CA VAL A 243 -0.17 14.46 1.25
C VAL A 243 -1.09 15.43 1.95
N ASN A 244 -0.58 16.23 2.87
CA ASN A 244 -1.35 17.32 3.46
C ASN A 244 -1.80 18.27 2.34
N LYS A 245 -3.12 18.50 2.23
CA LYS A 245 -3.71 19.28 1.13
C LYS A 245 -3.18 20.71 1.05
N ARG A 246 -2.88 21.33 2.20
CA ARG A 246 -2.32 22.69 2.23
C ARG A 246 -0.89 22.71 1.70
N VAL A 247 -0.09 21.70 2.03
CA VAL A 247 1.27 21.53 1.52
C VAL A 247 1.25 21.32 0.01
N PHE A 248 0.43 20.38 -0.47
CA PHE A 248 0.28 20.11 -1.90
C PHE A 248 -0.10 21.37 -2.70
N ASN A 249 -1.09 22.11 -2.22
CA ASN A 249 -1.59 23.31 -2.89
C ASN A 249 -0.57 24.47 -2.94
N LYS A 250 0.44 24.47 -2.05
CA LYS A 250 1.55 25.45 -2.07
C LYS A 250 2.64 25.12 -3.09
N LEU A 251 2.67 23.91 -3.62
CA LEU A 251 3.61 23.53 -4.67
C LEU A 251 3.18 24.14 -6.01
N PRO A 252 4.13 24.59 -6.84
CA PRO A 252 3.88 24.91 -8.24
C PRO A 252 3.24 23.74 -8.98
N LYS A 253 2.47 24.01 -10.04
CA LYS A 253 1.70 23.00 -10.78
C LYS A 253 2.57 21.90 -11.38
N ASP A 254 3.75 22.23 -11.86
CA ASP A 254 4.74 21.28 -12.35
C ASP A 254 5.22 20.33 -11.25
N LEU A 255 5.51 20.84 -10.05
CA LEU A 255 5.91 20.03 -8.90
C LEU A 255 4.76 19.18 -8.34
N GLN A 256 3.52 19.69 -8.38
CA GLN A 256 2.34 18.86 -8.07
C GLN A 256 2.25 17.67 -9.02
N LYS A 257 2.47 17.89 -10.32
CA LYS A 257 2.44 16.83 -11.34
C LYS A 257 3.58 15.83 -11.16
N ILE A 258 4.81 16.32 -10.95
CA ILE A 258 5.96 15.48 -10.67
C ILE A 258 5.71 14.61 -9.44
N LEU A 259 5.21 15.20 -8.33
CA LEU A 259 4.93 14.45 -7.10
C LEU A 259 3.90 13.33 -7.33
N THR A 260 2.81 13.63 -8.05
CA THR A 260 1.78 12.62 -8.38
C THR A 260 2.30 11.50 -9.28
N ILE A 261 3.13 11.82 -10.26
CA ILE A 261 3.75 10.80 -11.12
C ILE A 261 4.75 9.96 -10.33
N SER A 262 5.58 10.59 -9.46
CA SER A 262 6.52 9.86 -8.59
C SER A 262 5.81 8.85 -7.69
N MET A 263 4.65 9.21 -7.12
CA MET A 263 3.84 8.28 -6.33
C MET A 263 3.34 7.11 -7.16
N ARG A 264 2.84 7.38 -8.37
CA ARG A 264 2.31 6.33 -9.27
C ARG A 264 3.39 5.35 -9.73
N VAL A 265 4.56 5.87 -10.11
CA VAL A 265 5.69 5.02 -10.54
C VAL A 265 6.21 4.17 -9.37
N ALA A 266 6.43 4.77 -8.21
CA ALA A 266 6.89 4.05 -7.03
C ALA A 266 5.89 2.98 -6.55
N ALA A 267 4.59 3.22 -6.70
CA ALA A 267 3.55 2.24 -6.42
C ALA A 267 3.63 1.03 -7.35
N TYR A 268 3.82 1.26 -8.64
CA TYR A 268 3.99 0.20 -9.62
C TYR A 268 5.29 -0.59 -9.38
N ASP A 269 6.40 0.10 -9.13
CA ASP A 269 7.68 -0.52 -8.83
C ASP A 269 7.61 -1.43 -7.60
N MET A 270 6.91 -1.01 -6.54
CA MET A 270 6.70 -1.84 -5.37
C MET A 270 5.96 -3.14 -5.72
N TYR A 271 4.94 -3.07 -6.56
CA TYR A 271 4.16 -4.24 -6.97
C TYR A 271 5.03 -5.26 -7.72
N ILE A 272 5.76 -4.82 -8.75
CA ILE A 272 6.62 -5.72 -9.53
C ILE A 272 7.79 -6.26 -8.69
N GLN A 273 8.38 -5.43 -7.84
CA GLN A 273 9.44 -5.84 -6.92
C GLN A 273 8.94 -6.91 -5.94
N ASN A 274 7.77 -6.72 -5.34
CA ASN A 274 7.21 -7.70 -4.41
C ASN A 274 6.86 -9.02 -5.10
N TYR A 275 6.37 -8.96 -6.34
CA TYR A 275 6.05 -10.14 -7.13
C TYR A 275 7.29 -11.00 -7.39
N ASP A 276 8.39 -10.40 -7.85
CA ASP A 276 9.66 -11.07 -8.09
C ASP A 276 10.29 -11.61 -6.79
N MET A 277 10.30 -10.79 -5.75
CA MET A 277 10.82 -11.18 -4.43
C MET A 277 10.07 -12.39 -3.85
N ASN A 278 8.75 -12.45 -4.00
CA ASN A 278 7.96 -13.59 -3.53
C ASN A 278 8.21 -14.84 -4.36
N ALA A 279 8.35 -14.73 -5.69
CA ALA A 279 8.70 -15.85 -6.56
C ALA A 279 10.06 -16.47 -6.17
N THR A 280 11.06 -15.64 -5.98
CA THR A 280 12.41 -16.04 -5.53
C THR A 280 12.36 -16.66 -4.11
N ALA A 281 11.68 -16.01 -3.18
CA ALA A 281 11.59 -16.50 -1.80
C ALA A 281 10.77 -17.80 -1.69
N TRP A 282 9.78 -18.00 -2.56
CA TRP A 282 9.03 -19.25 -2.63
C TRP A 282 9.92 -20.44 -3.01
N GLN A 283 10.79 -20.29 -4.01
CA GLN A 283 11.74 -21.34 -4.40
C GLN A 283 12.70 -21.66 -3.24
N LYS A 284 13.25 -20.62 -2.62
CA LYS A 284 14.14 -20.77 -1.47
C LYS A 284 13.43 -21.44 -0.29
N MET A 285 12.19 -21.06 0.00
CA MET A 285 11.40 -21.63 1.08
C MET A 285 11.21 -23.13 0.90
N LYS A 286 10.89 -23.59 -0.31
CA LYS A 286 10.71 -25.02 -0.61
C LYS A 286 11.99 -25.83 -0.38
N SER A 287 13.15 -25.28 -0.70
CA SER A 287 14.45 -25.98 -0.58
C SER A 287 15.03 -25.92 0.83
N GLU A 288 14.95 -24.76 1.52
CA GLU A 288 15.63 -24.55 2.79
C GLU A 288 14.78 -24.84 4.00
N TYR A 289 13.45 -24.79 3.88
CA TYR A 289 12.50 -24.95 5.00
C TYR A 289 11.43 -26.02 4.73
N PRO A 290 11.82 -27.28 4.45
CA PRO A 290 10.87 -28.35 4.05
C PRO A 290 9.84 -28.71 5.12
N ASN A 291 10.04 -28.27 6.37
CA ASN A 291 9.11 -28.49 7.48
C ASN A 291 7.91 -27.53 7.46
N ILE A 292 7.94 -26.48 6.64
CA ILE A 292 6.79 -25.59 6.47
C ILE A 292 5.68 -26.35 5.73
N LYS A 293 4.51 -26.44 6.35
CA LYS A 293 3.33 -27.08 5.79
C LYS A 293 2.46 -26.04 5.10
N VAL A 294 2.64 -25.91 3.78
CA VAL A 294 1.81 -25.02 2.97
C VAL A 294 0.51 -25.72 2.61
N THR A 295 -0.62 -25.10 2.92
CA THR A 295 -1.95 -25.68 2.72
C THR A 295 -3.02 -24.61 2.48
N THR A 296 -4.25 -25.04 2.22
CA THR A 296 -5.43 -24.18 2.07
C THR A 296 -6.37 -24.36 3.25
N LEU A 297 -7.16 -23.33 3.56
CA LEU A 297 -8.22 -23.46 4.56
C LEU A 297 -9.28 -24.48 4.09
N PRO A 298 -9.86 -25.26 5.02
CA PRO A 298 -10.95 -26.20 4.69
C PRO A 298 -12.14 -25.51 4.02
N SER A 299 -12.88 -26.29 3.23
CA SER A 299 -14.00 -25.77 2.43
C SER A 299 -15.15 -25.20 3.26
N ASP A 300 -15.42 -25.78 4.43
CA ASP A 300 -16.40 -25.28 5.41
C ASP A 300 -15.98 -23.93 6.00
N VAL A 301 -14.70 -23.78 6.36
CA VAL A 301 -14.12 -22.52 6.80
C VAL A 301 -14.26 -21.47 5.69
N MET A 302 -13.86 -21.79 4.45
CA MET A 302 -13.98 -20.88 3.32
C MET A 302 -15.43 -20.45 3.03
N LYS A 303 -16.40 -21.36 3.19
CA LYS A 303 -17.83 -21.02 3.07
C LYS A 303 -18.28 -20.07 4.17
N ALA A 304 -17.86 -20.31 5.41
CA ALA A 304 -18.17 -19.43 6.55
C ALA A 304 -17.58 -18.04 6.36
N LEU A 305 -16.31 -17.92 5.93
CA LEU A 305 -15.64 -16.64 5.65
C LEU A 305 -16.35 -15.86 4.53
N LYS A 306 -16.76 -16.52 3.44
CA LYS A 306 -17.52 -15.87 2.35
C LYS A 306 -18.88 -15.36 2.83
N LYS A 307 -19.59 -16.15 3.65
CA LYS A 307 -20.86 -15.72 4.25
C LYS A 307 -20.65 -14.50 5.15
N ALA A 308 -19.70 -14.59 6.08
CA ALA A 308 -19.37 -13.49 7.00
C ALA A 308 -18.95 -12.21 6.24
N ASN A 309 -18.21 -12.34 5.13
CA ASN A 309 -17.86 -11.21 4.26
C ASN A 309 -19.11 -10.54 3.67
N SER A 310 -20.05 -11.33 3.13
CA SER A 310 -21.26 -10.78 2.52
C SER A 310 -22.13 -10.05 3.54
N GLU A 311 -22.32 -10.62 4.73
CA GLU A 311 -23.07 -10.04 5.83
C GLU A 311 -22.43 -8.74 6.34
N LEU A 312 -21.11 -8.76 6.57
CA LEU A 312 -20.34 -7.61 7.03
C LEU A 312 -20.40 -6.44 6.06
N ARG A 313 -20.30 -6.70 4.75
CA ARG A 313 -20.37 -5.65 3.72
C ARG A 313 -21.73 -4.92 3.76
N VAL A 314 -22.82 -5.65 3.90
CA VAL A 314 -24.17 -5.08 4.01
C VAL A 314 -24.29 -4.24 5.28
N GLU A 315 -23.84 -4.76 6.41
CA GLU A 315 -23.91 -4.06 7.71
C GLU A 315 -23.08 -2.77 7.71
N LEU A 316 -21.83 -2.83 7.27
CA LEU A 316 -20.96 -1.65 7.24
C LEU A 316 -21.41 -0.63 6.18
N GLY A 317 -21.96 -1.08 5.06
CA GLY A 317 -22.57 -0.22 4.06
C GLY A 317 -23.79 0.53 4.60
N ALA A 318 -24.58 -0.11 5.48
CA ALA A 318 -25.72 0.55 6.15
C ALA A 318 -25.28 1.63 7.17
N GLN A 319 -24.08 1.49 7.76
CA GLN A 319 -23.55 2.47 8.72
C GLN A 319 -23.03 3.74 8.06
N SER A 320 -22.57 3.67 6.82
CA SER A 320 -22.01 4.82 6.11
C SER A 320 -22.38 4.80 4.62
N PRO A 321 -23.17 5.79 4.15
CA PRO A 321 -23.49 5.93 2.72
C PRO A 321 -22.24 6.05 1.84
N LEU A 322 -21.18 6.70 2.33
CA LEU A 322 -19.93 6.85 1.59
C LEU A 322 -19.17 5.51 1.49
N LEU A 323 -19.16 4.72 2.57
CA LEU A 323 -18.60 3.37 2.51
C LEU A 323 -19.38 2.49 1.54
N LYS A 324 -20.72 2.58 1.58
CA LYS A 324 -21.58 1.86 0.63
C LYS A 324 -21.26 2.24 -0.81
N GLU A 325 -21.09 3.53 -1.11
CA GLU A 325 -20.73 4.01 -2.45
C GLU A 325 -19.40 3.40 -2.94
N VAL A 326 -18.39 3.30 -2.05
CA VAL A 326 -17.11 2.67 -2.38
C VAL A 326 -17.27 1.16 -2.64
N LEU A 327 -18.00 0.47 -1.76
CA LEU A 327 -18.24 -0.97 -1.89
C LEU A 327 -19.03 -1.31 -3.17
N ASP A 328 -20.09 -0.55 -3.46
CA ASP A 328 -20.90 -0.73 -4.68
C ASP A 328 -20.07 -0.47 -5.95
N SER A 329 -19.20 0.54 -5.91
CA SER A 329 -18.28 0.83 -7.03
C SER A 329 -17.33 -0.34 -7.30
N GLN A 330 -16.71 -0.92 -6.26
CA GLN A 330 -15.86 -2.07 -6.39
C GLN A 330 -16.63 -3.29 -6.90
N ASP A 331 -17.83 -3.56 -6.38
CA ASP A 331 -18.65 -4.70 -6.78
C ASP A 331 -19.08 -4.63 -8.26
N ASN A 332 -19.47 -3.44 -8.71
CA ASN A 332 -19.83 -3.22 -10.11
C ASN A 332 -18.61 -3.35 -11.02
N TYR A 333 -17.45 -2.88 -10.56
CA TYR A 333 -16.20 -3.02 -11.29
C TYR A 333 -15.76 -4.48 -11.40
N ILE A 334 -15.82 -5.24 -10.30
CA ILE A 334 -15.50 -6.68 -10.26
C ILE A 334 -16.34 -7.46 -11.27
N LYS A 335 -17.66 -7.22 -11.35
CA LYS A 335 -18.53 -7.91 -12.30
C LYS A 335 -18.03 -7.77 -13.73
N ARG A 336 -17.64 -6.57 -14.12
CA ARG A 336 -17.14 -6.27 -15.48
C ARG A 336 -15.73 -6.83 -15.73
N VAL A 337 -14.77 -6.53 -14.83
CA VAL A 337 -13.37 -6.89 -15.05
C VAL A 337 -13.13 -8.40 -14.99
N ARG A 338 -13.88 -9.12 -14.12
CA ARG A 338 -13.74 -10.58 -13.97
C ARG A 338 -14.22 -11.40 -15.17
N GLU A 339 -15.11 -10.87 -15.99
CA GLU A 339 -15.45 -11.47 -17.28
C GLU A 339 -14.22 -11.52 -18.18
N TRP A 340 -13.48 -10.39 -18.24
CA TRP A 340 -12.23 -10.34 -19.00
C TRP A 340 -11.11 -11.19 -18.35
N THR A 341 -10.87 -11.03 -17.06
CA THR A 341 -9.84 -11.81 -16.35
C THR A 341 -10.03 -13.33 -16.53
N LYS A 342 -11.28 -13.82 -16.54
CA LYS A 342 -11.57 -15.24 -16.78
C LYS A 342 -11.19 -15.67 -18.19
N MET A 343 -11.43 -14.83 -19.19
CA MET A 343 -11.15 -15.16 -20.59
C MET A 343 -9.69 -14.91 -21.00
N SER A 344 -8.97 -14.12 -20.23
CA SER A 344 -7.55 -13.78 -20.47
C SER A 344 -6.63 -14.51 -19.50
N ASP A 345 -6.18 -13.83 -18.47
CA ASP A 345 -5.11 -14.30 -17.58
C ASP A 345 -5.42 -15.67 -16.95
N PHE A 346 -6.65 -15.85 -16.48
CA PHE A 346 -7.02 -17.10 -15.82
C PHE A 346 -6.98 -18.31 -16.77
N LEU A 347 -7.56 -18.21 -17.96
CA LEU A 347 -7.53 -19.32 -18.94
C LEU A 347 -6.10 -19.55 -19.44
N TYR A 348 -5.36 -18.47 -19.74
CA TYR A 348 -3.97 -18.59 -20.15
C TYR A 348 -3.14 -19.36 -19.11
N LEU A 349 -3.21 -18.96 -17.85
CA LEU A 349 -2.47 -19.61 -16.77
C LEU A 349 -2.95 -21.04 -16.53
N LYS A 350 -4.27 -21.27 -16.52
CA LYS A 350 -4.85 -22.60 -16.31
C LYS A 350 -4.40 -23.61 -17.38
N ASP A 351 -4.31 -23.17 -18.64
CA ASP A 351 -4.05 -24.08 -19.76
C ASP A 351 -2.55 -24.20 -20.08
N ASN A 352 -1.68 -23.35 -19.50
CA ASN A 352 -0.24 -23.29 -19.79
C ASN A 352 0.68 -23.52 -18.57
N ILE A 353 0.13 -23.75 -17.37
CA ILE A 353 0.83 -24.14 -16.15
C ILE A 353 0.24 -25.45 -15.63
#